data_0929d0525f373afa4e77432ec41a946d
#
_entry.id   0929d0525f373afa4e77432ec41a946d
#
_cell.length_a   1.000
_cell.length_b   1.000
_cell.length_c   1.000
_cell.angle_alpha   90.00
_cell.angle_beta   90.00
_cell.angle_gamma   90.00
#
_symmetry.space_group_name_H-M   'P 1'
#
loop_
_entity.id
_entity.type
_entity.pdbx_description
1 polymer ?
#
loop_
_entity_poly.entity_id
_entity_poly.type
_entity_poly.pdbx_seq_one_letter_code
_entity_poly.pdbx_strand_id
1 'polypeptide(L)'
;FTKKQKDEMVVTISAWAHHRTTQNNWRIFNIITLSFLKKYGYDIDDDLLKSHLLWVASYHSGNGWYLEQTYNYYSISLFIVYTTIWNRTFGDQHYPEIAGVIEKSAQKLMESLTSFFARDGYVNMWSRSICYRTWVSGAFPVAFMLENKTLLDPGWARRLCSGSLLQFVTREEFFDNDIPSLGFYGQKEYMVQNYSCAASPFLMFLPFICLALPEDSPFWTAKENDGMWEQLGNNSK
;
A
#
# COMPACT_ATOMS: atom_id res chain seq x y z
N PHE A 1 -13.84 -23.46 -4.47
CA PHE A 1 -13.86 -24.03 -3.13
C PHE A 1 -15.21 -24.67 -2.83
N THR A 2 -15.20 -25.86 -2.22
CA THR A 2 -16.42 -26.50 -1.69
C THR A 2 -16.92 -25.73 -0.46
N LYS A 3 -18.19 -25.99 -0.06
CA LYS A 3 -18.74 -25.37 1.17
C LYS A 3 -17.87 -25.70 2.38
N LYS A 4 -17.46 -26.95 2.55
CA LYS A 4 -16.61 -27.41 3.66
C LYS A 4 -15.28 -26.62 3.70
N GLN A 5 -14.61 -26.46 2.56
CA GLN A 5 -13.36 -25.69 2.49
C GLN A 5 -13.56 -24.22 2.86
N LYS A 6 -14.66 -23.60 2.42
CA LYS A 6 -15.00 -22.22 2.81
C LYS A 6 -15.24 -22.11 4.32
N ASP A 7 -16.01 -23.04 4.89
CA ASP A 7 -16.31 -23.05 6.32
C ASP A 7 -15.02 -23.21 7.16
N GLU A 8 -14.11 -24.10 6.76
CA GLU A 8 -12.81 -24.29 7.43
C GLU A 8 -11.92 -23.01 7.31
N MET A 9 -11.91 -22.37 6.16
CA MET A 9 -11.19 -21.10 5.97
C MET A 9 -11.77 -20.00 6.86
N VAL A 10 -13.09 -19.88 6.93
CA VAL A 10 -13.78 -18.89 7.77
C VAL A 10 -13.47 -19.08 9.25
N VAL A 11 -13.47 -20.31 9.75
CA VAL A 11 -13.08 -20.61 11.13
C VAL A 11 -11.67 -20.11 11.43
N THR A 12 -10.71 -20.41 10.57
CA THR A 12 -9.32 -19.99 10.73
C THR A 12 -9.16 -18.46 10.66
N ILE A 13 -9.78 -17.84 9.66
CA ILE A 13 -9.72 -16.39 9.43
C ILE A 13 -10.40 -15.64 10.58
N SER A 14 -11.55 -16.13 11.05
CA SER A 14 -12.28 -15.54 12.18
C SER A 14 -11.48 -15.62 13.47
N ALA A 15 -10.90 -16.78 13.79
CA ALA A 15 -10.04 -16.93 14.97
C ALA A 15 -8.88 -15.94 14.96
N TRP A 16 -8.22 -15.77 13.79
CA TRP A 16 -7.14 -14.81 13.64
C TRP A 16 -7.63 -13.37 13.76
N ALA A 17 -8.74 -13.02 13.13
CA ALA A 17 -9.27 -11.65 13.10
C ALA A 17 -9.70 -11.14 14.49
N HIS A 18 -10.14 -12.04 15.37
CA HIS A 18 -10.54 -11.71 16.75
C HIS A 18 -9.38 -11.85 17.74
N HIS A 19 -8.23 -12.37 17.31
CA HIS A 19 -7.08 -12.48 18.21
C HIS A 19 -6.48 -11.10 18.52
N ARG A 20 -5.95 -10.96 19.73
CA ARG A 20 -5.25 -9.73 20.14
C ARG A 20 -4.05 -9.47 19.22
N THR A 21 -4.06 -8.35 18.56
CA THR A 21 -2.97 -7.92 17.70
C THR A 21 -2.18 -6.76 18.33
N THR A 22 -0.97 -6.53 17.84
CA THR A 22 -0.12 -5.43 18.27
C THR A 22 -0.74 -4.07 17.91
N GLN A 23 -0.44 -3.05 18.72
CA GLN A 23 -0.92 -1.69 18.49
C GLN A 23 -0.04 -0.98 17.43
N ASN A 24 -0.11 -1.47 16.20
CA ASN A 24 0.64 -0.96 15.06
C ASN A 24 -0.14 -1.19 13.75
N ASN A 25 0.51 -1.03 12.61
CA ASN A 25 -0.08 -1.19 11.29
C ASN A 25 -0.77 -2.56 11.05
N TRP A 26 -0.49 -3.58 11.83
CA TRP A 26 -1.15 -4.89 11.75
C TRP A 26 -2.66 -4.82 11.98
N ARG A 27 -3.15 -3.81 12.70
CA ARG A 27 -4.59 -3.60 12.88
C ARG A 27 -5.35 -3.38 11.58
N ILE A 28 -4.68 -2.92 10.52
CA ILE A 28 -5.29 -2.78 9.19
C ILE A 28 -5.72 -4.15 8.66
N PHE A 29 -4.93 -5.19 8.89
CA PHE A 29 -5.29 -6.54 8.47
C PHE A 29 -6.49 -7.09 9.25
N ASN A 30 -6.60 -6.77 10.55
CA ASN A 30 -7.81 -7.10 11.32
C ASN A 30 -9.04 -6.37 10.74
N ILE A 31 -8.93 -5.08 10.43
CA ILE A 31 -10.01 -4.29 9.81
C ILE A 31 -10.50 -4.96 8.53
N ILE A 32 -9.59 -5.27 7.61
CA ILE A 32 -9.93 -5.89 6.32
C ILE A 32 -10.59 -7.24 6.55
N THR A 33 -10.05 -8.06 7.42
CA THR A 33 -10.53 -9.42 7.66
C THR A 33 -11.90 -9.43 8.35
N LEU A 34 -12.10 -8.61 9.39
CA LEU A 34 -13.40 -8.47 10.06
C LEU A 34 -14.46 -7.89 9.11
N SER A 35 -14.10 -6.89 8.31
CA SER A 35 -15.00 -6.30 7.32
C SER A 35 -15.38 -7.30 6.22
N PHE A 36 -14.44 -8.12 5.77
CA PHE A 36 -14.70 -9.22 4.84
C PHE A 36 -15.70 -10.22 5.44
N LEU A 37 -15.47 -10.69 6.65
CA LEU A 37 -16.37 -11.62 7.34
C LEU A 37 -17.78 -11.04 7.44
N LYS A 38 -17.90 -9.80 7.92
CA LYS A 38 -19.19 -9.10 8.05
C LYS A 38 -19.89 -8.95 6.70
N LYS A 39 -19.17 -8.56 5.65
CA LYS A 39 -19.72 -8.39 4.31
C LYS A 39 -20.37 -9.68 3.78
N TYR A 40 -19.82 -10.81 4.13
CA TYR A 40 -20.31 -12.13 3.70
C TYR A 40 -21.24 -12.81 4.71
N GLY A 41 -21.73 -12.04 5.70
CA GLY A 41 -22.78 -12.50 6.64
C GLY A 41 -22.28 -13.38 7.78
N TYR A 42 -20.99 -13.35 8.07
CA TYR A 42 -20.43 -14.04 9.24
C TYR A 42 -20.46 -13.11 10.47
N ASP A 43 -20.69 -13.70 11.64
CA ASP A 43 -20.68 -12.99 12.90
C ASP A 43 -19.28 -12.48 13.23
N ILE A 44 -19.20 -11.23 13.67
CA ILE A 44 -17.99 -10.59 14.15
C ILE A 44 -18.24 -9.78 15.42
N ASP A 45 -17.18 -9.45 16.11
CA ASP A 45 -17.19 -8.42 17.15
C ASP A 45 -17.14 -7.02 16.50
N ASP A 46 -18.29 -6.36 16.40
CA ASP A 46 -18.43 -5.03 15.81
C ASP A 46 -17.70 -3.93 16.62
N ASP A 47 -17.65 -4.07 17.95
CA ASP A 47 -16.93 -3.11 18.79
C ASP A 47 -15.42 -3.25 18.58
N LEU A 48 -14.93 -4.46 18.39
CA LEU A 48 -13.52 -4.69 18.03
C LEU A 48 -13.19 -4.07 16.68
N LEU A 49 -14.01 -4.28 15.63
CA LEU A 49 -13.82 -3.65 14.34
C LEU A 49 -13.80 -2.12 14.46
N LYS A 50 -14.76 -1.54 15.15
CA LYS A 50 -14.84 -0.10 15.38
C LYS A 50 -13.62 0.42 16.14
N SER A 51 -13.15 -0.31 17.14
CA SER A 51 -11.95 0.06 17.90
C SER A 51 -10.70 0.11 17.02
N HIS A 52 -10.55 -0.85 16.11
CA HIS A 52 -9.44 -0.85 15.15
C HIS A 52 -9.53 0.32 14.17
N LEU A 53 -10.72 0.63 13.65
CA LEU A 53 -10.95 1.76 12.74
C LEU A 53 -10.62 3.10 13.39
N LEU A 54 -11.11 3.35 14.59
CA LEU A 54 -10.82 4.58 15.34
C LEU A 54 -9.32 4.70 15.64
N TRP A 55 -8.67 3.60 15.95
CA TRP A 55 -7.24 3.57 16.21
C TRP A 55 -6.44 3.93 14.94
N VAL A 56 -6.75 3.32 13.79
CA VAL A 56 -6.11 3.66 12.50
C VAL A 56 -6.35 5.14 12.15
N ALA A 57 -7.56 5.64 12.33
CA ALA A 57 -7.87 7.05 12.10
C ALA A 57 -7.07 8.00 13.02
N SER A 58 -6.77 7.60 14.25
CA SER A 58 -5.97 8.38 15.20
C SER A 58 -4.50 8.53 14.81
N TYR A 59 -3.98 7.66 13.95
CA TYR A 59 -2.59 7.74 13.44
C TYR A 59 -2.40 8.77 12.33
N HIS A 60 -3.50 9.35 11.83
CA HIS A 60 -3.42 10.40 10.84
C HIS A 60 -2.81 11.67 11.46
N SER A 61 -1.62 12.06 11.00
CA SER A 61 -0.85 13.19 11.52
C SER A 61 -1.01 14.49 10.74
N GLY A 62 -2.00 14.56 9.86
CA GLY A 62 -2.18 15.66 8.90
C GLY A 62 -1.37 15.43 7.61
N ASN A 63 -1.65 16.23 6.59
CA ASN A 63 -0.99 16.14 5.27
C ASN A 63 -1.00 14.74 4.61
N GLY A 64 -1.94 13.87 5.00
CA GLY A 64 -2.07 12.52 4.48
C GLY A 64 -1.11 11.48 5.09
N TRP A 65 -0.20 11.90 5.96
CA TRP A 65 0.77 11.02 6.59
C TRP A 65 0.17 10.31 7.79
N TYR A 66 0.59 9.06 7.98
CA TYR A 66 0.29 8.26 9.17
C TYR A 66 1.54 8.12 10.02
N LEU A 67 1.44 8.53 11.27
CA LEU A 67 2.51 8.39 12.26
C LEU A 67 2.20 7.23 13.20
N GLU A 68 2.92 6.16 13.05
CA GLU A 68 2.90 5.04 13.99
C GLU A 68 3.78 5.39 15.22
N GLN A 69 4.90 4.76 15.40
CA GLN A 69 5.91 5.19 16.38
C GLN A 69 6.91 6.17 15.76
N THR A 70 7.20 5.94 14.49
CA THR A 70 8.06 6.77 13.64
C THR A 70 7.50 6.79 12.24
N TYR A 71 7.85 7.81 11.47
CA TYR A 71 7.62 7.78 10.04
C TYR A 71 8.57 6.76 9.39
N ASN A 72 8.03 5.90 8.55
CA ASN A 72 8.81 5.00 7.72
C ASN A 72 8.19 4.90 6.33
N TYR A 73 9.02 4.65 5.31
CA TYR A 73 8.63 4.76 3.92
C TYR A 73 7.52 3.78 3.51
N TYR A 74 7.52 2.58 4.06
CA TYR A 74 6.56 1.56 3.63
C TYR A 74 5.19 1.68 4.32
N SER A 75 5.14 2.16 5.55
CA SER A 75 3.87 2.23 6.28
C SER A 75 2.90 3.24 5.67
N ILE A 76 3.43 4.27 5.01
CA ILE A 76 2.62 5.23 4.25
C ILE A 76 1.78 4.49 3.21
N SER A 77 2.44 3.71 2.36
CA SER A 77 1.76 2.93 1.34
C SER A 77 0.84 1.87 1.95
N LEU A 78 1.29 1.19 3.00
CA LEU A 78 0.46 0.19 3.68
C LEU A 78 -0.85 0.80 4.19
N PHE A 79 -0.80 1.94 4.89
CA PHE A 79 -2.00 2.62 5.36
C PHE A 79 -2.88 3.04 4.19
N ILE A 80 -2.34 3.75 3.21
CA ILE A 80 -3.12 4.29 2.10
C ILE A 80 -3.71 3.18 1.22
N VAL A 81 -2.91 2.20 0.83
CA VAL A 81 -3.37 1.15 -0.09
C VAL A 81 -4.48 0.33 0.56
N TYR A 82 -4.23 -0.22 1.74
CA TYR A 82 -5.19 -1.13 2.35
C TYR A 82 -6.43 -0.41 2.89
N THR A 83 -6.31 0.82 3.39
CA THR A 83 -7.49 1.58 3.82
C THR A 83 -8.31 2.07 2.64
N THR A 84 -7.71 2.40 1.50
CA THR A 84 -8.46 2.74 0.27
C THR A 84 -9.22 1.53 -0.27
N ILE A 85 -8.58 0.35 -0.31
CA ILE A 85 -9.25 -0.89 -0.69
C ILE A 85 -10.43 -1.18 0.27
N TRP A 86 -10.19 -1.06 1.56
CA TRP A 86 -11.25 -1.24 2.57
C TRP A 86 -12.40 -0.27 2.32
N ASN A 87 -12.10 0.99 2.06
CA ASN A 87 -13.07 2.03 1.80
C ASN A 87 -13.98 1.65 0.62
N ARG A 88 -13.37 1.32 -0.53
CA ARG A 88 -14.08 0.93 -1.77
C ARG A 88 -14.88 -0.36 -1.63
N THR A 89 -14.47 -1.27 -0.78
CA THR A 89 -15.11 -2.59 -0.67
C THR A 89 -16.14 -2.69 0.46
N PHE A 90 -16.06 -1.80 1.44
CA PHE A 90 -16.87 -1.90 2.65
C PHE A 90 -17.10 -0.56 3.37
N GLY A 91 -16.07 0.27 3.52
CA GLY A 91 -16.07 1.43 4.40
C GLY A 91 -17.10 2.50 4.02
N ASP A 92 -17.20 2.85 2.75
CA ASP A 92 -18.10 3.86 2.22
C ASP A 92 -19.56 3.61 2.62
N GLN A 93 -19.96 2.35 2.64
CA GLN A 93 -21.34 1.94 2.94
C GLN A 93 -21.61 1.79 4.43
N HIS A 94 -20.64 1.39 5.21
CA HIS A 94 -20.82 0.99 6.60
C HIS A 94 -20.26 1.99 7.63
N TYR A 95 -19.25 2.78 7.24
CA TYR A 95 -18.55 3.74 8.11
C TYR A 95 -18.19 5.02 7.34
N PRO A 96 -19.18 5.76 6.76
CA PRO A 96 -18.92 6.84 5.81
C PRO A 96 -18.09 7.99 6.39
N GLU A 97 -18.20 8.27 7.68
CA GLU A 97 -17.39 9.32 8.33
C GLU A 97 -15.89 8.95 8.34
N ILE A 98 -15.57 7.72 8.75
CA ILE A 98 -14.18 7.22 8.77
C ILE A 98 -13.66 7.09 7.35
N ALA A 99 -14.48 6.59 6.44
CA ALA A 99 -14.19 6.47 5.03
C ALA A 99 -13.80 7.83 4.42
N GLY A 100 -14.56 8.88 4.72
CA GLY A 100 -14.25 10.24 4.28
C GLY A 100 -12.94 10.81 4.83
N VAL A 101 -12.57 10.48 6.07
CA VAL A 101 -11.25 10.86 6.63
C VAL A 101 -10.12 10.16 5.88
N ILE A 102 -10.26 8.85 5.65
CA ILE A 102 -9.28 8.04 4.93
C ILE A 102 -9.07 8.57 3.51
N GLU A 103 -10.16 8.87 2.80
CA GLU A 103 -10.09 9.38 1.43
C GLU A 103 -9.36 10.73 1.35
N LYS A 104 -9.72 11.67 2.23
CA LYS A 104 -9.02 12.96 2.32
C LYS A 104 -7.54 12.80 2.63
N SER A 105 -7.19 11.86 3.51
CA SER A 105 -5.79 11.55 3.82
C SER A 105 -5.05 11.02 2.60
N ALA A 106 -5.65 10.12 1.85
CA ALA A 106 -5.05 9.56 0.64
C ALA A 106 -4.81 10.62 -0.43
N GLN A 107 -5.78 11.49 -0.68
CA GLN A 107 -5.63 12.62 -1.61
C GLN A 107 -4.48 13.56 -1.19
N LYS A 108 -4.45 13.91 0.09
CA LYS A 108 -3.45 14.83 0.62
C LYS A 108 -2.03 14.26 0.58
N LEU A 109 -1.88 12.95 0.78
CA LEU A 109 -0.59 12.29 0.67
C LEU A 109 0.03 12.45 -0.72
N MET A 110 -0.78 12.36 -1.78
CA MET A 110 -0.31 12.45 -3.16
C MET A 110 0.41 13.77 -3.46
N GLU A 111 0.11 14.85 -2.74
CA GLU A 111 0.78 16.14 -2.89
C GLU A 111 2.26 16.11 -2.51
N SER A 112 2.66 15.23 -1.60
CA SER A 112 4.04 15.16 -1.09
C SER A 112 4.77 13.88 -1.46
N LEU A 113 4.06 12.76 -1.62
CA LEU A 113 4.69 11.45 -1.81
C LEU A 113 5.55 11.37 -3.07
N THR A 114 5.13 12.05 -4.14
CA THR A 114 5.87 12.07 -5.41
C THR A 114 7.29 12.62 -5.28
N SER A 115 7.52 13.53 -4.31
CA SER A 115 8.84 14.13 -4.05
C SER A 115 9.88 13.15 -3.49
N PHE A 116 9.46 11.93 -3.10
CA PHE A 116 10.39 10.90 -2.63
C PHE A 116 10.94 10.01 -3.74
N PHE A 117 10.58 10.29 -4.99
CA PHE A 117 11.00 9.54 -6.16
C PHE A 117 11.91 10.40 -7.05
N ALA A 118 13.02 9.82 -7.47
CA ALA A 118 13.95 10.46 -8.40
C ALA A 118 13.68 10.04 -9.86
N ARG A 119 14.15 10.84 -10.81
CA ARG A 119 13.94 10.62 -12.25
C ARG A 119 14.49 9.28 -12.74
N ASP A 120 15.57 8.79 -12.14
CA ASP A 120 16.18 7.49 -12.44
C ASP A 120 15.43 6.28 -11.83
N GLY A 121 14.29 6.52 -11.20
CA GLY A 121 13.47 5.50 -10.53
C GLY A 121 13.86 5.24 -9.08
N TYR A 122 14.91 5.90 -8.56
CA TYR A 122 15.29 5.74 -7.16
C TYR A 122 14.18 6.25 -6.23
N VAL A 123 13.90 5.46 -5.20
CA VAL A 123 12.95 5.82 -4.15
C VAL A 123 13.72 6.10 -2.86
N ASN A 124 13.47 7.24 -2.26
CA ASN A 124 14.02 7.53 -0.94
C ASN A 124 13.37 6.61 0.09
N MET A 125 14.14 5.64 0.59
CA MET A 125 13.69 4.66 1.57
C MET A 125 14.41 4.90 2.88
N TRP A 126 13.65 4.90 3.96
CA TRP A 126 14.20 5.12 5.30
C TRP A 126 13.50 4.26 6.35
N SER A 127 14.13 4.13 7.52
CA SER A 127 13.69 3.37 8.66
C SER A 127 13.88 1.86 8.45
N ARG A 128 12.83 1.08 8.31
CA ARG A 128 12.85 -0.38 8.31
C ARG A 128 12.20 -0.97 7.07
N SER A 129 12.33 -2.28 6.91
CA SER A 129 11.65 -3.04 5.83
C SER A 129 12.10 -2.66 4.41
N ILE A 130 13.37 -2.27 4.27
CA ILE A 130 13.95 -1.80 2.99
C ILE A 130 13.82 -2.86 1.88
N CYS A 131 13.81 -4.15 2.24
CA CYS A 131 13.60 -5.24 1.28
C CYS A 131 12.21 -5.23 0.60
N TYR A 132 11.25 -4.40 1.05
CA TYR A 132 9.97 -4.21 0.37
C TYR A 132 10.08 -3.27 -0.84
N ARG A 133 11.20 -2.60 -1.01
CA ARG A 133 11.59 -1.84 -2.21
C ARG A 133 10.46 -0.92 -2.72
N THR A 134 9.89 -1.29 -3.86
CA THR A 134 8.87 -0.50 -4.57
C THR A 134 7.48 -0.51 -3.93
N TRP A 135 7.28 -1.16 -2.80
CA TRP A 135 5.99 -1.18 -2.11
C TRP A 135 5.32 0.20 -2.02
N VAL A 136 6.11 1.23 -1.71
CA VAL A 136 5.59 2.60 -1.53
C VAL A 136 4.90 3.15 -2.78
N SER A 137 5.33 2.76 -3.98
CA SER A 137 4.70 3.20 -5.22
C SER A 137 3.31 2.61 -5.46
N GLY A 138 2.91 1.60 -4.69
CA GLY A 138 1.54 1.08 -4.68
C GLY A 138 0.48 2.12 -4.27
N ALA A 139 0.88 3.21 -3.61
CA ALA A 139 -0.03 4.31 -3.29
C ALA A 139 -0.53 5.06 -4.53
N PHE A 140 0.24 5.11 -5.61
CA PHE A 140 -0.14 5.86 -6.82
C PHE A 140 -1.33 5.26 -7.56
N PRO A 141 -1.37 3.96 -7.90
CA PRO A 141 -2.53 3.41 -8.58
C PRO A 141 -3.80 3.47 -7.75
N VAL A 142 -3.74 3.33 -6.41
CA VAL A 142 -4.94 3.42 -5.58
C VAL A 142 -5.52 4.83 -5.53
N ALA A 143 -4.74 5.87 -5.83
CA ALA A 143 -5.26 7.23 -5.95
C ALA A 143 -6.32 7.34 -7.05
N PHE A 144 -6.28 6.50 -8.08
CA PHE A 144 -7.27 6.44 -9.15
C PHE A 144 -8.50 5.58 -8.81
N MET A 145 -8.51 4.96 -7.64
CA MET A 145 -9.68 4.28 -7.07
C MET A 145 -10.51 5.20 -6.18
N LEU A 146 -10.04 6.41 -5.86
CA LEU A 146 -10.75 7.36 -5.01
C LEU A 146 -11.96 7.97 -5.73
N GLU A 147 -13.04 8.27 -5.00
CA GLU A 147 -14.25 8.88 -5.58
C GLU A 147 -14.00 10.28 -6.10
N ASN A 148 -13.33 11.08 -5.28
CA ASN A 148 -12.89 12.39 -5.68
C ASN A 148 -11.66 12.25 -6.57
N LYS A 149 -11.72 12.82 -7.77
CA LYS A 149 -10.60 12.72 -8.73
C LYS A 149 -9.32 13.22 -8.09
N THR A 150 -8.32 12.37 -8.08
CA THR A 150 -6.97 12.76 -7.66
C THR A 150 -6.44 13.89 -8.56
N LEU A 151 -5.66 14.79 -7.97
CA LEU A 151 -4.92 15.82 -8.71
C LEU A 151 -3.58 15.29 -9.28
N LEU A 152 -3.25 14.04 -8.96
CA LEU A 152 -2.04 13.41 -9.46
C LEU A 152 -2.16 13.17 -10.97
N ASP A 153 -1.18 13.65 -11.73
CA ASP A 153 -1.10 13.37 -13.16
C ASP A 153 -0.96 11.87 -13.42
N PRO A 154 -1.85 11.25 -14.21
CA PRO A 154 -1.86 9.80 -14.38
C PRO A 154 -0.66 9.26 -15.13
N GLY A 155 -0.13 9.98 -16.11
CA GLY A 155 1.08 9.58 -16.83
C GLY A 155 2.31 9.61 -15.93
N TRP A 156 2.37 10.60 -15.04
CA TRP A 156 3.43 10.67 -14.05
C TRP A 156 3.30 9.59 -12.99
N ALA A 157 2.09 9.33 -12.48
CA ALA A 157 1.83 8.23 -11.55
C ALA A 157 2.34 6.88 -12.09
N ARG A 158 2.05 6.60 -13.37
CA ARG A 158 2.53 5.38 -14.02
C ARG A 158 4.06 5.40 -14.17
N ARG A 159 4.66 6.53 -14.55
CA ARG A 159 6.11 6.71 -14.65
C ARG A 159 6.82 6.45 -13.30
N LEU A 160 6.24 6.91 -12.18
CA LEU A 160 6.76 6.66 -10.83
C LEU A 160 6.74 5.16 -10.48
N CYS A 161 5.65 4.47 -10.84
CA CYS A 161 5.54 3.02 -10.62
C CYS A 161 6.52 2.24 -11.51
N SER A 162 6.53 2.50 -12.82
CA SER A 162 7.39 1.79 -13.77
C SER A 162 8.86 2.03 -13.49
N GLY A 163 9.26 3.26 -13.26
CA GLY A 163 10.65 3.63 -12.98
C GLY A 163 11.17 3.00 -11.68
N SER A 164 10.39 3.02 -10.62
CA SER A 164 10.80 2.40 -9.36
C SER A 164 10.93 0.88 -9.46
N LEU A 165 10.08 0.22 -10.24
CA LEU A 165 10.18 -1.22 -10.47
C LEU A 165 11.40 -1.58 -11.33
N LEU A 166 11.58 -0.88 -12.46
CA LEU A 166 12.67 -1.12 -13.40
C LEU A 166 14.04 -0.98 -12.75
N GLN A 167 14.19 -0.09 -11.77
CA GLN A 167 15.43 0.04 -11.00
C GLN A 167 15.92 -1.28 -10.40
N PHE A 168 15.00 -2.20 -10.08
CA PHE A 168 15.34 -3.50 -9.49
C PHE A 168 15.34 -4.62 -10.52
N VAL A 169 14.26 -4.77 -11.27
CA VAL A 169 14.07 -5.95 -12.13
C VAL A 169 14.99 -6.02 -13.36
N THR A 170 15.65 -4.92 -13.69
CA THR A 170 16.67 -4.89 -14.76
C THR A 170 18.06 -5.33 -14.31
N ARG A 171 18.24 -5.63 -13.02
CA ARG A 171 19.53 -6.04 -12.45
C ARG A 171 19.61 -7.55 -12.35
N GLU A 172 20.68 -8.11 -12.86
CA GLU A 172 20.91 -9.56 -12.81
C GLU A 172 21.03 -10.05 -11.37
N GLU A 173 21.78 -9.32 -10.52
CA GLU A 173 21.98 -9.66 -9.11
C GLU A 173 20.71 -9.55 -8.24
N PHE A 174 19.63 -8.98 -8.77
CA PHE A 174 18.37 -8.84 -8.07
C PHE A 174 17.66 -10.18 -7.87
N PHE A 175 17.83 -11.10 -8.80
CA PHE A 175 17.20 -12.41 -8.74
C PHE A 175 18.12 -13.47 -8.16
N ASP A 176 17.54 -14.38 -7.39
CA ASP A 176 18.14 -15.63 -6.96
C ASP A 176 17.22 -16.77 -7.44
N ASN A 177 17.69 -17.56 -8.43
CA ASN A 177 16.87 -18.59 -9.09
C ASN A 177 15.49 -18.07 -9.56
N ASP A 178 15.49 -16.96 -10.28
CA ASP A 178 14.30 -16.27 -10.81
C ASP A 178 13.34 -15.71 -9.74
N ILE A 179 13.75 -15.70 -8.48
CA ILE A 179 12.98 -15.15 -7.36
C ILE A 179 13.67 -13.87 -6.86
N PRO A 180 12.92 -12.78 -6.58
CA PRO A 180 13.52 -11.58 -5.99
C PRO A 180 14.27 -11.89 -4.70
N SER A 181 15.56 -11.58 -4.68
CA SER A 181 16.45 -11.87 -3.55
C SER A 181 16.06 -11.13 -2.28
N LEU A 182 16.37 -11.71 -1.13
CA LEU A 182 16.17 -11.06 0.17
C LEU A 182 17.34 -10.08 0.43
N GLY A 183 17.05 -8.79 0.38
CA GLY A 183 18.03 -7.71 0.52
C GLY A 183 17.58 -6.44 -0.21
N PHE A 184 18.46 -5.81 -0.97
CA PHE A 184 18.15 -4.61 -1.75
C PHE A 184 18.35 -4.83 -3.25
N TYR A 185 19.47 -4.48 -3.85
CA TYR A 185 19.76 -4.81 -5.27
C TYR A 185 20.12 -6.28 -5.49
N GLY A 186 20.58 -6.95 -4.49
CA GLY A 186 20.86 -8.36 -4.41
C GLY A 186 20.69 -8.85 -2.99
N GLN A 187 21.06 -10.09 -2.71
CA GLN A 187 20.99 -10.64 -1.36
C GLN A 187 21.95 -9.90 -0.42
N LYS A 188 21.41 -9.36 0.68
CA LYS A 188 22.14 -8.58 1.69
C LYS A 188 21.55 -8.81 3.07
N GLU A 189 22.11 -9.71 3.84
CA GLU A 189 21.60 -10.11 5.16
C GLU A 189 21.51 -8.95 6.16
N TYR A 190 22.47 -8.04 6.16
CA TYR A 190 22.48 -6.89 7.07
C TYR A 190 21.37 -5.86 6.80
N MET A 191 20.71 -5.93 5.64
CA MET A 191 19.55 -5.09 5.29
C MET A 191 18.21 -5.76 5.61
N VAL A 192 18.26 -6.99 6.10
CA VAL A 192 17.08 -7.81 6.39
C VAL A 192 16.69 -7.62 7.85
N GLN A 193 15.41 -7.43 8.11
CA GLN A 193 14.88 -7.37 9.47
C GLN A 193 14.69 -8.79 10.01
N ASN A 194 14.77 -8.95 11.33
CA ASN A 194 14.60 -10.24 12.00
C ASN A 194 13.24 -10.93 11.75
N TYR A 195 12.24 -10.18 11.30
CA TYR A 195 10.92 -10.68 10.93
C TYR A 195 10.76 -10.95 9.42
N SER A 196 11.76 -10.61 8.61
CA SER A 196 11.71 -10.83 7.16
C SER A 196 11.93 -12.31 6.84
N CYS A 197 11.26 -12.78 5.82
CA CYS A 197 11.35 -14.15 5.32
C CYS A 197 11.49 -14.15 3.79
N ALA A 198 11.67 -15.31 3.18
CA ALA A 198 11.82 -15.47 1.74
C ALA A 198 10.65 -14.86 0.92
N ALA A 199 9.47 -14.72 1.52
CA ALA A 199 8.32 -14.09 0.88
C ALA A 199 8.32 -12.55 0.97
N SER A 200 9.11 -11.96 1.86
CA SER A 200 9.12 -10.50 2.07
C SER A 200 9.43 -9.69 0.81
N PRO A 201 10.34 -10.11 -0.09
CA PRO A 201 10.61 -9.41 -1.34
C PRO A 201 9.40 -9.27 -2.26
N PHE A 202 8.43 -10.20 -2.21
CA PHE A 202 7.22 -10.13 -3.04
C PHE A 202 6.32 -8.95 -2.72
N LEU A 203 6.48 -8.34 -1.55
CA LEU A 203 5.75 -7.13 -1.18
C LEU A 203 6.08 -5.95 -2.12
N MET A 204 7.22 -5.98 -2.81
CA MET A 204 7.56 -4.99 -3.83
C MET A 204 6.56 -4.94 -5.00
N PHE A 205 5.79 -6.00 -5.19
CA PHE A 205 4.79 -6.07 -6.26
C PHE A 205 3.44 -5.43 -5.90
N LEU A 206 3.33 -4.77 -4.75
CA LEU A 206 2.12 -4.04 -4.39
C LEU A 206 1.64 -3.04 -5.47
N PRO A 207 2.52 -2.36 -6.23
CA PRO A 207 2.08 -1.49 -7.32
C PRO A 207 1.25 -2.19 -8.41
N PHE A 208 1.34 -3.51 -8.54
CA PHE A 208 0.48 -4.28 -9.45
C PHE A 208 -1.00 -4.29 -9.04
N ILE A 209 -1.36 -3.68 -7.90
CA ILE A 209 -2.75 -3.33 -7.60
C ILE A 209 -3.39 -2.50 -8.73
N CYS A 210 -2.59 -1.83 -9.56
CA CYS A 210 -3.05 -1.16 -10.76
C CYS A 210 -3.87 -2.06 -11.69
N LEU A 211 -3.63 -3.39 -11.67
CA LEU A 211 -4.40 -4.35 -12.46
C LEU A 211 -5.88 -4.45 -12.05
N ALA A 212 -6.25 -3.89 -10.90
CA ALA A 212 -7.65 -3.77 -10.48
C ALA A 212 -8.33 -2.51 -11.03
N LEU A 213 -7.60 -1.61 -11.68
CA LEU A 213 -8.18 -0.44 -12.35
C LEU A 213 -8.83 -0.86 -13.67
N PRO A 214 -9.97 -0.23 -14.06
CA PRO A 214 -10.57 -0.41 -15.38
C PRO A 214 -9.58 -0.10 -16.52
N GLU A 215 -9.74 -0.77 -17.66
CA GLU A 215 -8.86 -0.57 -18.82
C GLU A 215 -8.88 0.86 -19.36
N ASP A 216 -10.00 1.57 -19.21
CA ASP A 216 -10.18 2.96 -19.60
C ASP A 216 -9.73 3.97 -18.53
N SER A 217 -9.20 3.49 -17.41
CA SER A 217 -8.65 4.37 -16.37
C SER A 217 -7.59 5.32 -16.95
N PRO A 218 -7.61 6.59 -16.56
CA PRO A 218 -6.53 7.53 -16.91
C PRO A 218 -5.14 7.02 -16.58
N PHE A 219 -4.98 6.21 -15.54
CA PHE A 219 -3.71 5.55 -15.20
C PHE A 219 -3.17 4.73 -16.37
N TRP A 220 -4.01 4.06 -17.15
CA TRP A 220 -3.62 3.25 -18.30
C TRP A 220 -3.54 4.03 -19.60
N THR A 221 -4.48 4.94 -19.84
CA THR A 221 -4.68 5.60 -21.12
C THR A 221 -3.79 6.84 -21.32
N ALA A 222 -3.36 7.49 -20.25
CA ALA A 222 -2.45 8.64 -20.35
C ALA A 222 -1.04 8.20 -20.80
N LYS A 223 -0.39 9.06 -21.59
CA LYS A 223 1.03 8.88 -21.92
C LYS A 223 1.89 9.13 -20.68
N GLU A 224 2.88 8.27 -20.43
CA GLU A 224 3.88 8.52 -19.39
C GLU A 224 4.63 9.85 -19.66
N ASN A 225 4.91 10.56 -18.56
CA ASN A 225 5.63 11.82 -18.58
C ASN A 225 6.48 11.94 -17.31
N ASP A 226 7.37 12.92 -17.29
CA ASP A 226 8.28 13.16 -16.18
C ASP A 226 7.70 14.10 -15.10
N GLY A 227 6.44 14.53 -15.23
CA GLY A 227 5.72 15.32 -14.22
C GLY A 227 6.51 16.53 -13.71
N MET A 228 6.65 16.65 -12.40
CA MET A 228 7.41 17.74 -11.77
C MET A 228 8.89 17.77 -12.18
N TRP A 229 9.48 16.65 -12.60
CA TRP A 229 10.88 16.63 -13.02
C TRP A 229 11.15 17.44 -14.29
N GLU A 230 10.14 17.68 -15.12
CA GLU A 230 10.26 18.54 -16.30
C GLU A 230 10.57 20.00 -15.92
N GLN A 231 10.14 20.41 -14.73
CA GLN A 231 10.36 21.76 -14.21
C GLN A 231 11.73 21.90 -13.52
N LEU A 232 12.38 20.79 -13.20
CA LEU A 232 13.70 20.79 -12.58
C LEU A 232 14.77 20.87 -13.67
N GLY A 233 15.68 21.82 -13.58
CA GLY A 233 16.83 21.92 -14.50
C GLY A 233 17.69 20.65 -14.48
N ASN A 234 18.45 20.41 -15.53
CA ASN A 234 19.28 19.20 -15.71
C ASN A 234 20.30 18.94 -14.58
N ASN A 235 20.55 19.90 -13.71
CA ASN A 235 21.49 19.81 -12.58
C ASN A 235 20.81 19.62 -11.21
N SER A 236 19.48 19.50 -11.17
CA SER A 236 18.76 19.20 -9.93
C SER A 236 18.65 17.68 -9.77
N LYS A 237 19.37 17.13 -8.79
CA LYS A 237 19.25 15.74 -8.35
C LYS A 237 18.23 15.64 -7.23
#